data_6c046153f594982c04291d2ac2549e92
#
_entry.id   6c046153f594982c04291d2ac2549e92
#
_cell.length_a   1.000
_cell.length_b   1.000
_cell.length_c   1.000
_cell.angle_alpha   90.00
_cell.angle_beta   90.00
_cell.angle_gamma   90.00
#
_symmetry.space_group_name_H-M   'P 1'
#
loop_
_entity.id
_entity.type
_entity.pdbx_description
1 polymer ?
#
loop_
_entity_poly.entity_id
_entity_poly.type
_entity_poly.pdbx_seq_one_letter_code
_entity_poly.pdbx_strand_id
1 'polypeptide(L)'
;GPPGNPGPPGPPGPPGPGIDISAFAGLGQTEKSPDPLRYMRADEASSSLRQHDIEVDSSLKSLNNQIENLRNPDGTQKNPARSCRDLKLCRPEWKSGDYWVDPNLGSTADAIKVFCNMENGETCVYPSIAKVPKKNWWTSNSRDRKHIWFGETMNGGFHFSYAQDGPAASAVSVQLSFLRLLSNEASQNLTYHCKNSIAYMDQASGNLKKALLLQGSNDVEIRAEGNSRFTYSVLEDGCKSHTGRWGKTVLEYKTQKTSRLPIVDIAPMDIGGADQAFGVDVGAVCFL
;
A
#
# COMPACT_ATOMS: atom_id res chain seq x y z
N GLY A 1 19.22 -5.70 56.50
CA GLY A 1 20.29 -4.85 56.00
C GLY A 1 19.87 -4.00 54.81
N PRO A 2 20.53 -2.89 54.49
CA PRO A 2 20.17 -2.09 53.34
C PRO A 2 20.32 -2.91 52.03
N PRO A 3 19.51 -2.66 50.99
CA PRO A 3 19.64 -3.33 49.72
C PRO A 3 21.02 -3.12 49.14
N GLY A 4 21.58 -4.15 48.50
CA GLY A 4 22.88 -4.08 47.85
C GLY A 4 22.89 -3.07 46.68
N ASN A 5 24.08 -2.55 46.38
CA ASN A 5 24.24 -1.65 45.23
C ASN A 5 23.78 -2.33 43.93
N PRO A 6 23.14 -1.59 43.01
CA PRO A 6 22.85 -2.11 41.71
C PRO A 6 24.07 -2.61 40.98
N GLY A 7 23.96 -3.69 40.27
CA GLY A 7 25.06 -4.25 39.48
C GLY A 7 25.55 -3.29 38.39
N PRO A 8 26.75 -3.48 37.86
CA PRO A 8 27.25 -2.68 36.75
C PRO A 8 26.33 -2.82 35.52
N PRO A 9 26.25 -1.76 34.71
CA PRO A 9 25.49 -1.83 33.47
C PRO A 9 26.01 -2.99 32.58
N GLY A 10 25.12 -3.65 31.89
CA GLY A 10 25.46 -4.72 30.93
C GLY A 10 26.35 -4.19 29.78
N PRO A 11 27.09 -5.06 29.12
CA PRO A 11 27.87 -4.66 27.97
C PRO A 11 26.94 -4.10 26.87
N PRO A 12 27.44 -3.16 26.05
CA PRO A 12 26.67 -2.66 24.91
C PRO A 12 26.23 -3.83 24.03
N GLY A 13 25.00 -3.76 23.51
CA GLY A 13 24.51 -4.76 22.57
C GLY A 13 25.38 -4.81 21.31
N PRO A 14 25.33 -5.91 20.57
CA PRO A 14 26.02 -5.98 19.28
C PRO A 14 25.53 -4.85 18.39
N PRO A 15 26.41 -4.31 17.53
CA PRO A 15 25.99 -3.32 16.55
C PRO A 15 24.84 -3.90 15.74
N GLY A 16 23.80 -3.09 15.54
CA GLY A 16 22.69 -3.47 14.68
C GLY A 16 23.17 -3.84 13.28
N PRO A 17 22.35 -4.52 12.47
CA PRO A 17 22.72 -4.80 11.08
C PRO A 17 22.92 -3.44 10.39
N GLY A 18 24.18 -3.03 10.31
CA GLY A 18 24.59 -1.86 9.58
C GLY A 18 24.36 -2.04 8.08
N ILE A 19 24.47 -0.95 7.35
CA ILE A 19 24.60 -0.99 5.90
C ILE A 19 25.66 -2.05 5.58
N ASP A 20 25.30 -3.01 4.73
CA ASP A 20 26.27 -4.00 4.26
C ASP A 20 27.35 -3.29 3.43
N ILE A 21 28.43 -2.93 4.10
CA ILE A 21 29.60 -2.36 3.46
C ILE A 21 30.50 -3.42 2.82
N SER A 22 30.07 -4.68 2.76
CA SER A 22 30.82 -5.70 2.05
C SER A 22 31.03 -5.35 0.58
N ALA A 23 30.07 -4.61 -0.04
CA ALA A 23 30.25 -4.02 -1.36
C ALA A 23 31.39 -2.99 -1.42
N PHE A 24 31.73 -2.34 -0.30
CA PHE A 24 32.81 -1.38 -0.18
C PHE A 24 34.10 -1.99 0.40
N ALA A 25 33.98 -3.15 1.02
CA ALA A 25 35.14 -3.83 1.63
C ALA A 25 36.19 -4.22 0.57
N GLY A 26 35.75 -4.52 -0.69
CA GLY A 26 36.64 -4.74 -1.80
C GLY A 26 37.42 -3.51 -2.27
N LEU A 27 36.91 -2.30 -1.99
CA LEU A 27 37.56 -1.05 -2.39
C LEU A 27 38.56 -0.53 -1.33
N GLY A 28 38.34 -0.87 -0.05
CA GLY A 28 39.20 -0.43 1.05
C GLY A 28 40.26 -1.43 1.48
N GLN A 29 40.11 -2.69 1.11
CA GLN A 29 41.04 -3.76 1.54
C GLN A 29 42.26 -3.92 0.65
N THR A 30 42.31 -3.27 -0.52
CA THR A 30 43.44 -3.35 -1.44
C THR A 30 44.73 -2.75 -0.87
N GLU A 31 44.64 -1.85 0.12
CA GLU A 31 45.82 -1.24 0.77
C GLU A 31 46.39 -2.05 1.95
N LYS A 32 45.61 -2.99 2.53
CA LYS A 32 45.98 -3.73 3.74
C LYS A 32 46.22 -5.22 3.52
N SER A 33 45.84 -5.77 2.37
CA SER A 33 46.12 -7.15 2.02
C SER A 33 47.55 -7.25 1.49
N PRO A 34 48.30 -8.33 1.83
CA PRO A 34 49.56 -8.58 1.13
C PRO A 34 49.27 -8.63 -0.35
N ASP A 35 50.00 -7.86 -1.13
CA ASP A 35 49.85 -7.79 -2.58
C ASP A 35 50.03 -9.18 -3.20
N PRO A 36 48.96 -9.82 -3.72
CA PRO A 36 49.02 -11.14 -4.28
C PRO A 36 49.93 -11.18 -5.51
N LEU A 37 50.22 -10.04 -6.12
CA LEU A 37 51.09 -9.91 -7.29
C LEU A 37 52.56 -10.12 -6.95
N ARG A 38 52.97 -10.05 -5.67
CA ARG A 38 54.33 -10.30 -5.21
C ARG A 38 54.80 -11.74 -5.41
N TYR A 39 53.86 -12.67 -5.50
CA TYR A 39 54.12 -14.12 -5.58
C TYR A 39 53.75 -14.73 -6.94
N MET A 40 53.27 -13.89 -7.87
CA MET A 40 52.91 -14.33 -9.22
C MET A 40 54.03 -14.08 -10.21
N ARG A 41 54.10 -14.92 -11.25
CA ARG A 41 54.93 -14.66 -12.43
C ARG A 41 54.45 -13.41 -13.13
N ALA A 42 55.34 -12.72 -13.86
CA ALA A 42 55.04 -11.45 -14.51
C ALA A 42 53.88 -11.55 -15.51
N ASP A 43 53.77 -12.68 -16.24
CA ASP A 43 52.68 -12.95 -17.16
C ASP A 43 51.36 -13.22 -16.46
N GLU A 44 51.38 -14.00 -15.38
CA GLU A 44 50.20 -14.26 -14.50
C GLU A 44 49.78 -12.99 -13.77
N ALA A 45 50.71 -12.18 -13.28
CA ALA A 45 50.45 -10.93 -12.61
C ALA A 45 49.76 -9.94 -13.56
N SER A 46 50.19 -9.83 -14.79
CA SER A 46 49.58 -8.95 -15.81
C SER A 46 48.17 -9.39 -16.17
N SER A 47 47.92 -10.69 -16.33
CA SER A 47 46.61 -11.25 -16.63
C SER A 47 45.65 -11.08 -15.44
N SER A 48 46.09 -11.36 -14.23
CA SER A 48 45.32 -11.18 -13.00
C SER A 48 44.98 -9.71 -12.74
N LEU A 49 45.91 -8.81 -13.00
CA LEU A 49 45.70 -7.38 -12.88
C LEU A 49 44.64 -6.87 -13.83
N ARG A 50 44.66 -7.32 -15.09
CA ARG A 50 43.60 -6.93 -16.08
C ARG A 50 42.24 -7.46 -15.68
N GLN A 51 42.15 -8.69 -15.20
CA GLN A 51 40.88 -9.25 -14.77
C GLN A 51 40.35 -8.55 -13.52
N HIS A 52 41.21 -8.18 -12.57
CA HIS A 52 40.89 -7.43 -11.40
C HIS A 52 40.39 -6.02 -11.76
N ASP A 53 41.05 -5.33 -12.69
CA ASP A 53 40.64 -4.01 -13.19
C ASP A 53 39.28 -4.06 -13.88
N ILE A 54 38.99 -5.10 -14.67
CA ILE A 54 37.70 -5.30 -15.33
C ILE A 54 36.58 -5.53 -14.30
N GLU A 55 36.83 -6.33 -13.28
CA GLU A 55 35.87 -6.60 -12.19
C GLU A 55 35.60 -5.35 -11.36
N VAL A 56 36.60 -4.57 -11.02
CA VAL A 56 36.46 -3.30 -10.31
C VAL A 56 35.68 -2.28 -11.14
N ASP A 57 36.01 -2.15 -12.44
CA ASP A 57 35.28 -1.28 -13.35
C ASP A 57 33.82 -1.67 -13.48
N SER A 58 33.52 -2.96 -13.60
CA SER A 58 32.16 -3.48 -13.68
C SER A 58 31.38 -3.19 -12.39
N SER A 59 32.02 -3.38 -11.23
CA SER A 59 31.42 -3.08 -9.92
C SER A 59 31.17 -1.59 -9.74
N LEU A 60 32.10 -0.73 -10.12
CA LEU A 60 31.97 0.73 -10.07
C LEU A 60 30.87 1.23 -11.00
N LYS A 61 30.75 0.68 -12.22
CA LYS A 61 29.67 1.01 -13.15
C LYS A 61 28.31 0.59 -12.59
N SER A 62 28.22 -0.58 -12.01
CA SER A 62 26.99 -1.07 -11.39
C SER A 62 26.60 -0.18 -10.20
N LEU A 63 27.56 0.21 -9.36
CA LEU A 63 27.32 1.11 -8.23
C LEU A 63 26.90 2.50 -8.69
N ASN A 64 27.55 3.07 -9.69
CA ASN A 64 27.18 4.35 -10.28
C ASN A 64 25.77 4.33 -10.87
N ASN A 65 25.41 3.26 -11.58
CA ASN A 65 24.07 3.09 -12.11
C ASN A 65 23.02 3.02 -10.98
N GLN A 66 23.30 2.33 -9.89
CA GLN A 66 22.42 2.29 -8.73
C GLN A 66 22.25 3.67 -8.10
N ILE A 67 23.32 4.44 -7.95
CA ILE A 67 23.28 5.80 -7.43
C ILE A 67 22.50 6.73 -8.36
N GLU A 68 22.72 6.64 -9.68
CA GLU A 68 21.96 7.42 -10.66
C GLU A 68 20.46 7.09 -10.62
N ASN A 69 20.11 5.81 -10.53
CA ASN A 69 18.73 5.37 -10.45
C ASN A 69 18.04 5.89 -9.17
N LEU A 70 18.74 5.95 -8.04
CA LEU A 70 18.22 6.56 -6.82
C LEU A 70 18.02 8.07 -6.93
N ARG A 71 18.87 8.76 -7.71
CA ARG A 71 18.80 10.21 -7.91
C ARG A 71 17.81 10.62 -8.98
N ASN A 72 17.63 9.79 -10.03
CA ASN A 72 16.83 10.10 -11.21
C ASN A 72 15.90 8.92 -11.55
N PRO A 73 14.93 8.59 -10.68
CA PRO A 73 13.95 7.57 -11.01
C PRO A 73 13.10 8.02 -12.19
N ASP A 74 12.71 7.08 -13.03
CA ASP A 74 11.83 7.33 -14.17
C ASP A 74 10.43 6.72 -14.03
N GLY A 75 10.16 6.03 -12.91
CA GLY A 75 8.86 5.43 -12.65
C GLY A 75 8.55 4.20 -13.49
N THR A 76 9.56 3.61 -14.13
CA THR A 76 9.45 2.31 -14.78
C THR A 76 9.68 1.18 -13.78
N GLN A 77 9.29 -0.05 -14.14
CA GLN A 77 9.49 -1.21 -13.28
C GLN A 77 10.97 -1.46 -12.94
N LYS A 78 11.87 -1.15 -13.86
CA LYS A 78 13.32 -1.32 -13.67
C LYS A 78 13.96 -0.18 -12.88
N ASN A 79 13.36 1.00 -12.91
CA ASN A 79 13.84 2.19 -12.24
C ASN A 79 12.69 2.93 -11.55
N PRO A 80 12.05 2.30 -10.55
CA PRO A 80 10.93 2.89 -9.85
C PRO A 80 11.36 4.02 -8.93
N ALA A 81 10.45 4.94 -8.68
CA ALA A 81 10.60 5.94 -7.62
C ALA A 81 10.16 5.34 -6.28
N ARG A 82 10.56 5.96 -5.18
CA ARG A 82 10.10 5.57 -3.85
C ARG A 82 8.61 5.86 -3.66
N SER A 83 8.14 6.98 -4.19
CA SER A 83 6.73 7.41 -4.17
C SER A 83 6.47 8.33 -5.35
N CYS A 84 5.20 8.61 -5.62
CA CYS A 84 4.81 9.57 -6.64
C CYS A 84 5.27 11.00 -6.30
N ARG A 85 5.33 11.35 -5.02
CA ARG A 85 5.89 12.63 -4.58
C ARG A 85 7.35 12.78 -5.00
N ASP A 86 8.16 11.76 -4.79
CA ASP A 86 9.57 11.76 -5.18
C ASP A 86 9.71 11.85 -6.70
N LEU A 87 8.87 11.12 -7.44
CA LEU A 87 8.85 11.19 -8.91
C LEU A 87 8.48 12.59 -9.39
N LYS A 88 7.50 13.22 -8.78
CA LYS A 88 7.10 14.60 -9.10
C LYS A 88 8.23 15.59 -8.85
N LEU A 89 8.98 15.43 -7.75
CA LEU A 89 10.14 16.28 -7.45
C LEU A 89 11.24 16.13 -8.51
N CYS A 90 11.48 14.92 -8.98
CA CYS A 90 12.48 14.64 -10.01
C CYS A 90 12.01 15.03 -11.42
N ARG A 91 10.73 14.91 -11.70
CA ARG A 91 10.12 15.09 -13.02
C ARG A 91 8.84 15.93 -12.93
N PRO A 92 8.94 17.22 -12.57
CA PRO A 92 7.77 18.04 -12.31
C PRO A 92 6.89 18.29 -13.55
N GLU A 93 7.44 18.11 -14.75
CA GLU A 93 6.73 18.28 -16.01
C GLU A 93 5.93 17.06 -16.47
N TRP A 94 6.10 15.92 -15.80
CA TRP A 94 5.42 14.68 -16.18
C TRP A 94 3.94 14.72 -15.78
N LYS A 95 3.12 14.07 -16.62
CA LYS A 95 1.67 14.04 -16.43
C LYS A 95 1.26 12.92 -15.46
N SER A 96 0.11 13.12 -14.82
CA SER A 96 -0.54 12.08 -14.06
C SER A 96 -0.80 10.83 -14.91
N GLY A 97 -0.61 9.68 -14.33
CA GLY A 97 -0.74 8.39 -15.00
C GLY A 97 -0.16 7.26 -14.19
N ASP A 98 -0.01 6.11 -14.84
CA ASP A 98 0.53 4.92 -14.20
C ASP A 98 2.05 4.92 -14.22
N TYR A 99 2.63 4.69 -13.05
CA TYR A 99 4.06 4.59 -12.84
C TYR A 99 4.34 3.44 -11.87
N TRP A 100 5.60 3.02 -11.79
CA TRP A 100 6.04 2.03 -10.81
C TRP A 100 6.73 2.72 -9.65
N VAL A 101 6.41 2.25 -8.43
CA VAL A 101 7.03 2.73 -7.20
C VAL A 101 7.55 1.56 -6.37
N ASP A 102 8.63 1.80 -5.64
CA ASP A 102 9.26 0.85 -4.74
C ASP A 102 9.52 1.52 -3.38
N PRO A 103 8.47 1.62 -2.53
CA PRO A 103 8.56 2.37 -1.28
C PRO A 103 9.64 1.89 -0.31
N ASN A 104 9.95 0.61 -0.28
CA ASN A 104 10.98 0.07 0.61
C ASN A 104 12.40 0.21 0.07
N LEU A 105 12.57 0.68 -1.18
CA LEU A 105 13.87 0.83 -1.86
C LEU A 105 14.72 -0.44 -1.85
N GLY A 106 14.08 -1.59 -1.74
CA GLY A 106 14.73 -2.89 -1.81
C GLY A 106 14.99 -3.35 -3.25
N SER A 107 14.70 -4.59 -3.52
CA SER A 107 14.75 -5.13 -4.88
C SER A 107 13.65 -4.51 -5.73
N THR A 108 13.96 -4.14 -6.98
CA THR A 108 12.96 -3.65 -7.94
C THR A 108 11.91 -4.71 -8.29
N ALA A 109 12.14 -5.98 -7.93
CA ALA A 109 11.17 -7.06 -8.06
C ALA A 109 9.91 -6.83 -7.21
N ASP A 110 10.01 -6.06 -6.13
CA ASP A 110 8.90 -5.73 -5.24
C ASP A 110 8.13 -4.48 -5.67
N ALA A 111 8.55 -3.80 -6.73
CA ALA A 111 7.88 -2.60 -7.22
C ALA A 111 6.42 -2.88 -7.57
N ILE A 112 5.57 -1.91 -7.29
CA ILE A 112 4.14 -1.97 -7.59
C ILE A 112 3.75 -0.89 -8.59
N LYS A 113 2.79 -1.21 -9.45
CA LYS A 113 2.22 -0.26 -10.38
C LYS A 113 1.12 0.54 -9.70
N VAL A 114 1.23 1.86 -9.76
CA VAL A 114 0.32 2.80 -9.11
C VAL A 114 -0.10 3.89 -10.07
N PHE A 115 -1.16 4.60 -9.71
CA PHE A 115 -1.49 5.86 -10.34
C PHE A 115 -0.82 7.00 -9.56
N CYS A 116 -0.03 7.79 -10.26
CA CYS A 116 0.56 9.01 -9.70
C CYS A 116 -0.28 10.23 -10.09
N ASN A 117 -0.84 10.91 -9.10
CA ASN A 117 -1.42 12.23 -9.32
C ASN A 117 -0.28 13.26 -9.27
N MET A 118 0.15 13.71 -10.44
CA MET A 118 1.30 14.61 -10.55
C MET A 118 0.95 16.07 -10.19
N GLU A 119 -0.30 16.38 -9.96
CA GLU A 119 -0.71 17.70 -9.47
C GLU A 119 -0.34 17.89 -8.01
N ASN A 120 -0.52 16.86 -7.18
CA ASN A 120 -0.26 16.93 -5.74
C ASN A 120 0.78 15.92 -5.23
N GLY A 121 1.18 14.95 -6.04
CA GLY A 121 2.15 13.92 -5.65
C GLY A 121 1.53 12.71 -4.94
N GLU A 122 0.21 12.55 -4.97
CA GLU A 122 -0.44 11.36 -4.41
C GLU A 122 -0.01 10.07 -5.12
N THR A 123 0.23 9.04 -4.32
CA THR A 123 0.45 7.66 -4.79
C THR A 123 -0.83 6.87 -4.56
N CYS A 124 -1.52 6.48 -5.63
CA CYS A 124 -2.79 5.77 -5.57
C CYS A 124 -2.61 4.32 -6.00
N VAL A 125 -2.96 3.40 -5.10
CA VAL A 125 -2.82 1.96 -5.33
C VAL A 125 -4.17 1.38 -5.73
N TYR A 126 -4.23 0.75 -6.90
CA TYR A 126 -5.44 0.16 -7.42
C TYR A 126 -5.84 -1.10 -6.65
N PRO A 127 -7.14 -1.32 -6.45
CA PRO A 127 -7.63 -2.62 -5.97
C PRO A 127 -7.36 -3.71 -7.02
N SER A 128 -7.14 -4.93 -6.55
CA SER A 128 -6.95 -6.09 -7.43
C SER A 128 -8.22 -6.42 -8.19
N ILE A 129 -9.37 -6.31 -7.53
CA ILE A 129 -10.70 -6.43 -8.12
C ILE A 129 -11.46 -5.14 -7.82
N ALA A 130 -11.60 -4.30 -8.84
CA ALA A 130 -12.20 -2.97 -8.67
C ALA A 130 -13.72 -3.00 -8.57
N LYS A 131 -14.37 -4.06 -9.02
CA LYS A 131 -15.82 -4.12 -9.07
C LYS A 131 -16.36 -5.39 -8.43
N VAL A 132 -17.25 -5.21 -7.45
CA VAL A 132 -18.15 -6.26 -6.97
C VAL A 132 -19.40 -6.21 -7.85
N PRO A 133 -19.71 -7.28 -8.60
CA PRO A 133 -20.86 -7.28 -9.50
C PRO A 133 -22.17 -6.98 -8.79
N LYS A 134 -23.08 -6.31 -9.49
CA LYS A 134 -24.43 -6.02 -9.01
C LYS A 134 -25.24 -7.30 -9.01
N LYS A 135 -25.63 -7.79 -7.84
CA LYS A 135 -26.52 -8.94 -7.70
C LYS A 135 -27.12 -9.04 -6.31
N ASN A 136 -28.06 -9.96 -6.12
CA ASN A 136 -28.52 -10.34 -4.79
C ASN A 136 -27.43 -11.19 -4.11
N TRP A 137 -26.66 -10.57 -3.22
CA TRP A 137 -25.56 -11.23 -2.52
C TRP A 137 -25.97 -11.96 -1.25
N TRP A 138 -27.14 -11.62 -0.71
CA TRP A 138 -27.59 -12.16 0.57
C TRP A 138 -29.09 -12.28 0.62
N THR A 139 -29.60 -13.45 1.00
CA THR A 139 -31.01 -13.67 1.30
C THR A 139 -31.14 -14.23 2.70
N SER A 140 -32.09 -13.72 3.47
CA SER A 140 -32.35 -14.16 4.83
C SER A 140 -33.82 -14.01 5.15
N ASN A 141 -34.39 -14.99 5.83
CA ASN A 141 -35.74 -14.93 6.36
C ASN A 141 -35.79 -14.31 7.78
N SER A 142 -34.64 -13.98 8.33
CA SER A 142 -34.55 -13.36 9.65
C SER A 142 -35.17 -11.97 9.63
N ARG A 143 -35.93 -11.64 10.66
CA ARG A 143 -36.44 -10.28 10.89
C ARG A 143 -35.41 -9.38 11.54
N ASP A 144 -34.38 -9.94 12.16
CA ASP A 144 -33.29 -9.20 12.77
C ASP A 144 -32.36 -8.68 11.70
N ARG A 145 -32.38 -7.38 11.49
CA ARG A 145 -31.49 -6.69 10.57
C ARG A 145 -30.18 -6.36 11.27
N LYS A 146 -29.09 -6.87 10.73
CA LYS A 146 -27.73 -6.59 11.21
C LYS A 146 -26.80 -6.39 10.03
N HIS A 147 -25.67 -5.79 10.29
CA HIS A 147 -24.62 -5.65 9.29
C HIS A 147 -24.05 -7.02 8.94
N ILE A 148 -23.94 -7.30 7.65
CA ILE A 148 -23.38 -8.54 7.11
C ILE A 148 -22.13 -8.20 6.30
N TRP A 149 -21.01 -8.74 6.70
CA TRP A 149 -19.74 -8.51 6.02
C TRP A 149 -19.68 -9.27 4.71
N PHE A 150 -19.41 -8.53 3.63
CA PHE A 150 -19.36 -9.08 2.28
C PHE A 150 -18.26 -10.14 2.14
N GLY A 151 -17.05 -9.83 2.57
CA GLY A 151 -15.90 -10.72 2.42
C GLY A 151 -15.91 -11.93 3.36
N GLU A 152 -16.44 -11.78 4.57
CA GLU A 152 -16.43 -12.85 5.57
C GLU A 152 -17.63 -13.80 5.48
N THR A 153 -18.80 -13.27 5.15
CA THR A 153 -20.05 -13.99 5.38
C THR A 153 -20.80 -14.35 4.09
N MET A 154 -20.71 -13.51 3.06
CA MET A 154 -21.47 -13.71 1.84
C MET A 154 -20.86 -14.76 0.93
N ASN A 155 -21.69 -15.63 0.37
CA ASN A 155 -21.23 -16.64 -0.59
C ASN A 155 -20.69 -15.97 -1.85
N GLY A 156 -19.45 -16.29 -2.22
CA GLY A 156 -18.75 -15.67 -3.34
C GLY A 156 -18.14 -14.31 -2.99
N GLY A 157 -18.30 -13.86 -1.75
CA GLY A 157 -17.64 -12.64 -1.25
C GLY A 157 -16.13 -12.79 -1.09
N PHE A 158 -15.44 -11.66 -1.08
CA PHE A 158 -13.99 -11.63 -0.92
C PHE A 158 -13.57 -10.35 -0.22
N HIS A 159 -12.45 -10.40 0.48
CA HIS A 159 -11.82 -9.21 1.04
C HIS A 159 -11.12 -8.43 -0.08
N PHE A 160 -11.17 -7.11 -0.01
CA PHE A 160 -10.51 -6.26 -1.00
C PHE A 160 -9.00 -6.34 -0.84
N SER A 161 -8.32 -6.59 -1.94
CA SER A 161 -6.87 -6.63 -2.06
C SER A 161 -6.40 -5.60 -3.08
N TYR A 162 -5.10 -5.30 -3.10
CA TYR A 162 -4.56 -4.17 -3.84
C TYR A 162 -3.28 -4.55 -4.58
N ALA A 163 -2.93 -3.77 -5.62
CA ALA A 163 -1.77 -3.95 -6.47
C ALA A 163 -1.84 -5.21 -7.34
N GLN A 164 -2.75 -5.19 -8.30
CA GLN A 164 -3.06 -6.33 -9.19
C GLN A 164 -1.86 -6.84 -10.00
N ASP A 165 -1.05 -5.93 -10.56
CA ASP A 165 0.09 -6.27 -11.42
C ASP A 165 1.41 -6.33 -10.62
N GLY A 166 1.31 -6.40 -9.32
CA GLY A 166 2.45 -6.36 -8.43
C GLY A 166 3.03 -7.74 -8.10
N PRO A 167 4.00 -7.76 -7.22
CA PRO A 167 4.58 -8.98 -6.69
C PRO A 167 3.58 -9.77 -5.84
N ALA A 168 4.03 -10.87 -5.21
CA ALA A 168 3.21 -11.68 -4.31
C ALA A 168 2.56 -10.82 -3.20
N ALA A 169 1.41 -11.26 -2.70
CA ALA A 169 0.60 -10.52 -1.71
C ALA A 169 1.40 -10.09 -0.46
N SER A 170 2.34 -10.92 -0.01
CA SER A 170 3.23 -10.59 1.12
C SER A 170 4.14 -9.39 0.82
N ALA A 171 4.69 -9.32 -0.38
CA ALA A 171 5.53 -8.22 -0.83
C ALA A 171 4.70 -6.94 -1.01
N VAL A 172 3.49 -7.03 -1.54
CA VAL A 172 2.54 -5.91 -1.64
C VAL A 172 2.22 -5.35 -0.26
N SER A 173 1.98 -6.21 0.73
CA SER A 173 1.71 -5.80 2.10
C SER A 173 2.87 -5.00 2.69
N VAL A 174 4.12 -5.39 2.42
CA VAL A 174 5.32 -4.66 2.82
C VAL A 174 5.37 -3.29 2.14
N GLN A 175 5.13 -3.22 0.83
CA GLN A 175 5.14 -1.97 0.08
C GLN A 175 4.08 -0.99 0.59
N LEU A 176 2.87 -1.46 0.88
CA LEU A 176 1.82 -0.64 1.47
C LEU A 176 2.21 -0.13 2.85
N SER A 177 2.88 -0.94 3.66
CA SER A 177 3.38 -0.52 4.97
C SER A 177 4.39 0.64 4.86
N PHE A 178 5.29 0.56 3.90
CA PHE A 178 6.24 1.65 3.63
C PHE A 178 5.56 2.90 3.07
N LEU A 179 4.58 2.76 2.17
CA LEU A 179 3.80 3.91 1.69
C LEU A 179 3.09 4.63 2.83
N ARG A 180 2.51 3.89 3.77
CA ARG A 180 1.90 4.47 4.97
C ARG A 180 2.90 5.27 5.81
N LEU A 181 4.11 4.73 6.00
CA LEU A 181 5.17 5.40 6.75
C LEU A 181 5.68 6.66 6.06
N LEU A 182 5.69 6.68 4.73
CA LEU A 182 6.15 7.81 3.93
C LEU A 182 5.09 8.91 3.77
N SER A 183 3.88 8.67 4.23
CA SER A 183 2.72 9.52 3.95
C SER A 183 2.14 10.12 5.23
N ASN A 184 1.58 11.33 5.11
CA ASN A 184 0.93 12.05 6.19
C ASN A 184 -0.59 11.93 6.14
N GLU A 185 -1.14 11.53 5.01
CA GLU A 185 -2.57 11.47 4.75
C GLU A 185 -2.88 10.33 3.80
N ALA A 186 -4.03 9.69 4.01
CA ALA A 186 -4.55 8.68 3.12
C ALA A 186 -6.04 8.88 2.89
N SER A 187 -6.50 8.53 1.68
CA SER A 187 -7.91 8.65 1.32
C SER A 187 -8.32 7.52 0.38
N GLN A 188 -9.60 7.19 0.41
CA GLN A 188 -10.18 6.19 -0.48
C GLN A 188 -11.66 6.45 -0.67
N ASN A 189 -12.15 6.25 -1.89
CA ASN A 189 -13.57 6.32 -2.23
C ASN A 189 -14.11 4.92 -2.50
N LEU A 190 -15.36 4.70 -2.10
CA LEU A 190 -16.13 3.52 -2.46
C LEU A 190 -17.47 3.97 -3.03
N THR A 191 -17.94 3.30 -4.06
CA THR A 191 -19.28 3.50 -4.59
C THR A 191 -20.13 2.26 -4.32
N TYR A 192 -21.19 2.44 -3.55
CA TYR A 192 -22.18 1.39 -3.28
C TYR A 192 -23.34 1.56 -4.26
N HIS A 193 -23.50 0.58 -5.14
CA HIS A 193 -24.65 0.50 -6.04
C HIS A 193 -25.75 -0.25 -5.33
N CYS A 194 -26.93 0.33 -5.29
CA CYS A 194 -28.05 -0.19 -4.53
C CYS A 194 -29.29 -0.43 -5.40
N LYS A 195 -29.98 -1.51 -5.10
CA LYS A 195 -31.36 -1.72 -5.51
C LYS A 195 -32.16 -2.13 -4.28
N ASN A 196 -33.07 -1.25 -3.84
CA ASN A 196 -33.82 -1.44 -2.60
C ASN A 196 -32.93 -1.69 -1.37
N SER A 197 -31.81 -0.98 -1.28
CA SER A 197 -30.82 -1.14 -0.19
C SER A 197 -30.34 0.21 0.26
N ILE A 198 -30.65 0.59 1.50
CA ILE A 198 -30.19 1.84 2.10
C ILE A 198 -28.69 1.77 2.35
N ALA A 199 -27.98 2.82 1.97
CA ALA A 199 -26.51 2.88 2.15
C ALA A 199 -26.06 3.84 3.24
N TYR A 200 -26.79 4.92 3.44
CA TYR A 200 -26.45 5.97 4.39
C TYR A 200 -27.70 6.51 5.08
N MET A 201 -28.34 7.53 4.53
CA MET A 201 -29.57 8.09 5.11
C MET A 201 -30.77 7.24 4.70
N ASP A 202 -31.54 6.78 5.69
CA ASP A 202 -32.86 6.20 5.46
C ASP A 202 -33.89 7.31 5.51
N GLN A 203 -34.47 7.65 4.35
CA GLN A 203 -35.43 8.73 4.24
C GLN A 203 -36.68 8.46 5.08
N ALA A 204 -37.12 7.23 5.21
CA ALA A 204 -38.32 6.85 5.96
C ALA A 204 -38.14 7.05 7.47
N SER A 205 -36.99 6.66 8.03
CA SER A 205 -36.73 6.80 9.47
C SER A 205 -36.00 8.09 9.85
N GLY A 206 -35.34 8.73 8.89
CA GLY A 206 -34.58 9.96 9.10
C GLY A 206 -33.29 9.75 9.90
N ASN A 207 -32.76 8.53 9.98
CA ASN A 207 -31.54 8.21 10.73
C ASN A 207 -30.56 7.39 9.91
N LEU A 208 -29.38 7.11 10.48
CA LEU A 208 -28.26 6.43 9.86
C LEU A 208 -28.09 4.98 10.37
N LYS A 209 -29.10 4.40 10.99
CA LYS A 209 -29.01 3.03 11.58
C LYS A 209 -28.72 1.95 10.54
N LYS A 210 -29.16 2.15 9.30
CA LYS A 210 -28.93 1.22 8.19
C LYS A 210 -27.70 1.54 7.35
N ALA A 211 -26.93 2.54 7.77
CA ALA A 211 -25.75 2.95 7.02
C ALA A 211 -24.68 1.85 6.97
N LEU A 212 -23.90 1.86 5.91
CA LEU A 212 -22.83 0.91 5.68
C LEU A 212 -21.76 1.00 6.76
N LEU A 213 -21.18 -0.13 7.12
CA LEU A 213 -19.92 -0.22 7.85
C LEU A 213 -18.80 -0.57 6.88
N LEU A 214 -17.62 -0.01 7.11
CA LEU A 214 -16.41 -0.33 6.37
C LEU A 214 -15.38 -0.92 7.33
N GLN A 215 -14.63 -1.90 6.84
CA GLN A 215 -13.48 -2.44 7.54
C GLN A 215 -12.22 -1.85 6.90
N GLY A 216 -11.50 -1.07 7.67
CA GLY A 216 -10.18 -0.59 7.26
C GLY A 216 -9.09 -1.60 7.59
N SER A 217 -7.85 -1.22 7.34
CA SER A 217 -6.68 -1.99 7.78
C SER A 217 -6.53 -1.90 9.30
N ASN A 218 -5.78 -2.83 9.91
CA ASN A 218 -5.60 -2.95 11.37
C ASN A 218 -6.92 -3.16 12.14
N ASP A 219 -7.86 -3.88 11.55
CA ASP A 219 -9.16 -4.18 12.16
C ASP A 219 -9.97 -2.96 12.58
N VAL A 220 -9.71 -1.82 11.95
CA VAL A 220 -10.44 -0.57 12.22
C VAL A 220 -11.80 -0.61 11.54
N GLU A 221 -12.86 -0.36 12.31
CA GLU A 221 -14.22 -0.22 11.79
C GLU A 221 -14.52 1.26 11.54
N ILE A 222 -14.96 1.58 10.32
CA ILE A 222 -15.28 2.94 9.86
C ILE A 222 -16.79 3.02 9.69
N ARG A 223 -17.42 3.99 10.35
CA ARG A 223 -18.87 4.12 10.48
C ARG A 223 -19.39 5.40 9.83
N ALA A 224 -20.72 5.49 9.74
CA ALA A 224 -21.40 6.68 9.23
C ALA A 224 -21.40 7.83 10.25
N GLU A 225 -21.49 7.51 11.53
CA GLU A 225 -21.57 8.49 12.62
C GLU A 225 -20.85 7.98 13.86
N GLY A 226 -20.47 8.92 14.71
CA GLY A 226 -19.71 8.64 15.94
C GLY A 226 -18.47 9.51 16.00
N ASN A 227 -17.36 8.94 16.49
CA ASN A 227 -16.08 9.64 16.54
C ASN A 227 -15.62 10.02 15.13
N SER A 228 -15.40 11.30 14.88
CA SER A 228 -15.02 11.84 13.56
C SER A 228 -13.78 11.18 12.94
N ARG A 229 -12.89 10.62 13.76
CA ARG A 229 -11.70 9.91 13.28
C ARG A 229 -12.02 8.59 12.58
N PHE A 230 -13.19 8.02 12.87
CA PHE A 230 -13.63 6.71 12.38
C PHE A 230 -14.93 6.81 11.58
N THR A 231 -15.22 7.98 11.02
CA THR A 231 -16.41 8.20 10.21
C THR A 231 -16.04 8.57 8.79
N TYR A 232 -16.75 7.98 7.84
CA TYR A 232 -16.64 8.35 6.43
C TYR A 232 -17.57 9.53 6.10
N SER A 233 -17.26 10.25 5.03
CA SER A 233 -18.11 11.25 4.44
C SER A 233 -18.88 10.68 3.26
N VAL A 234 -20.00 11.28 2.91
CA VAL A 234 -20.81 10.90 1.76
C VAL A 234 -20.77 12.03 0.73
N LEU A 235 -20.27 11.72 -0.46
CA LEU A 235 -20.19 12.67 -1.57
C LEU A 235 -21.48 12.72 -2.36
N GLU A 236 -22.18 11.59 -2.48
CA GLU A 236 -23.45 11.44 -3.17
C GLU A 236 -24.24 10.34 -2.48
N ASP A 237 -25.52 10.57 -2.20
CA ASP A 237 -26.38 9.56 -1.58
C ASP A 237 -27.63 9.35 -2.42
N GLY A 238 -27.59 8.38 -3.31
CA GLY A 238 -28.71 7.98 -4.16
C GLY A 238 -29.43 6.73 -3.69
N CYS A 239 -29.18 6.26 -2.44
CA CYS A 239 -29.76 5.03 -1.87
C CYS A 239 -30.56 5.33 -0.61
N LYS A 240 -31.45 6.33 -0.68
CA LYS A 240 -32.23 6.81 0.48
C LYS A 240 -33.54 6.10 0.69
N SER A 241 -34.05 5.39 -0.31
CA SER A 241 -35.34 4.70 -0.30
C SER A 241 -35.33 3.50 -1.24
N HIS A 242 -36.32 2.61 -1.05
CA HIS A 242 -36.53 1.47 -1.93
C HIS A 242 -37.36 1.90 -3.13
N THR A 243 -36.70 2.14 -4.27
CA THR A 243 -37.34 2.63 -5.49
C THR A 243 -37.61 1.53 -6.54
N GLY A 244 -37.05 0.33 -6.33
CA GLY A 244 -37.03 -0.73 -7.33
C GLY A 244 -36.03 -0.49 -8.46
N ARG A 245 -35.29 0.61 -8.41
CA ARG A 245 -34.29 1.02 -9.41
C ARG A 245 -32.90 1.02 -8.82
N TRP A 246 -31.91 0.88 -9.70
CA TRP A 246 -30.51 1.05 -9.31
C TRP A 246 -30.19 2.51 -9.01
N GLY A 247 -29.53 2.72 -7.90
CA GLY A 247 -28.96 4.00 -7.48
C GLY A 247 -27.54 3.77 -6.98
N LYS A 248 -26.88 4.85 -6.56
CA LYS A 248 -25.53 4.78 -6.00
C LYS A 248 -25.33 5.76 -4.86
N THR A 249 -24.49 5.37 -3.95
CA THR A 249 -23.97 6.22 -2.86
C THR A 249 -22.45 6.18 -2.89
N VAL A 250 -21.82 7.34 -2.92
CA VAL A 250 -20.36 7.47 -2.97
C VAL A 250 -19.87 7.87 -1.60
N LEU A 251 -19.03 7.02 -1.02
CA LEU A 251 -18.38 7.22 0.27
C LEU A 251 -16.93 7.65 0.08
N GLU A 252 -16.46 8.52 0.97
CA GLU A 252 -15.06 8.93 1.04
C GLU A 252 -14.57 8.81 2.47
N TYR A 253 -13.44 8.14 2.67
CA TYR A 253 -12.75 8.18 3.95
C TYR A 253 -11.38 8.81 3.79
N LYS A 254 -11.14 9.87 4.56
CA LYS A 254 -9.85 10.56 4.65
C LYS A 254 -9.33 10.47 6.07
N THR A 255 -8.06 10.22 6.22
CA THR A 255 -7.43 10.10 7.53
C THR A 255 -5.98 10.55 7.50
N GLN A 256 -5.53 11.18 8.57
CA GLN A 256 -4.11 11.43 8.81
C GLN A 256 -3.41 10.19 9.36
N LYS A 257 -4.17 9.23 9.89
CA LYS A 257 -3.65 7.94 10.34
C LYS A 257 -3.64 6.95 9.18
N THR A 258 -2.57 6.97 8.41
CA THR A 258 -2.43 6.21 7.16
C THR A 258 -2.56 4.69 7.35
N SER A 259 -2.30 4.20 8.57
CA SER A 259 -2.43 2.77 8.91
C SER A 259 -3.87 2.23 8.83
N ARG A 260 -4.88 3.09 8.78
CA ARG A 260 -6.29 2.69 8.69
C ARG A 260 -6.73 2.27 7.29
N LEU A 261 -5.98 2.64 6.28
CA LEU A 261 -6.27 2.32 4.88
C LEU A 261 -5.23 1.36 4.30
N PRO A 262 -5.57 0.58 3.28
CA PRO A 262 -6.83 0.57 2.52
C PRO A 262 -8.01 -0.12 3.21
N ILE A 263 -9.21 0.11 2.67
CA ILE A 263 -10.44 -0.58 3.07
C ILE A 263 -10.39 -2.02 2.56
N VAL A 264 -10.76 -2.99 3.40
CA VAL A 264 -10.67 -4.42 3.08
C VAL A 264 -12.02 -5.13 3.01
N ASP A 265 -13.07 -4.55 3.58
CA ASP A 265 -14.43 -5.14 3.54
C ASP A 265 -15.51 -4.08 3.72
N ILE A 266 -16.73 -4.45 3.40
CA ILE A 266 -17.92 -3.62 3.54
C ILE A 266 -19.07 -4.44 4.12
N ALA A 267 -19.87 -3.84 4.99
CA ALA A 267 -21.02 -4.49 5.59
C ALA A 267 -22.27 -3.65 5.42
N PRO A 268 -23.15 -3.99 4.48
CA PRO A 268 -24.49 -3.43 4.42
C PRO A 268 -25.41 -4.05 5.49
N MET A 269 -26.41 -3.31 5.91
CA MET A 269 -27.45 -3.79 6.82
C MET A 269 -28.78 -4.04 6.07
N ASP A 270 -29.16 -3.15 5.17
CA ASP A 270 -30.44 -3.20 4.47
C ASP A 270 -30.38 -4.11 3.25
N ILE A 271 -30.22 -5.40 3.52
CA ILE A 271 -30.15 -6.48 2.55
C ILE A 271 -30.92 -7.69 3.11
N GLY A 272 -31.11 -8.74 2.30
CA GLY A 272 -31.71 -9.99 2.73
C GLY A 272 -33.02 -10.31 2.02
N GLY A 273 -33.70 -9.32 1.44
CA GLY A 273 -34.88 -9.51 0.63
C GLY A 273 -34.56 -10.02 -0.79
N ALA A 274 -35.48 -10.76 -1.39
CA ALA A 274 -35.31 -11.29 -2.75
C ALA A 274 -35.21 -10.18 -3.81
N ASP A 275 -35.78 -9.01 -3.53
CA ASP A 275 -35.79 -7.83 -4.39
C ASP A 275 -34.64 -6.86 -4.11
N GLN A 276 -33.77 -7.20 -3.16
CA GLN A 276 -32.63 -6.38 -2.76
C GLN A 276 -31.34 -6.87 -3.42
N ALA A 277 -30.57 -5.95 -3.95
CA ALA A 277 -29.31 -6.23 -4.61
C ALA A 277 -28.34 -5.08 -4.42
N PHE A 278 -27.05 -5.38 -4.50
CA PHE A 278 -26.02 -4.36 -4.46
C PHE A 278 -24.79 -4.78 -5.27
N GLY A 279 -23.98 -3.79 -5.57
CA GLY A 279 -22.63 -3.94 -6.10
C GLY A 279 -21.74 -2.88 -5.50
N VAL A 280 -20.44 -3.00 -5.68
CA VAL A 280 -19.46 -2.04 -5.14
C VAL A 280 -18.40 -1.73 -6.18
N ASP A 281 -18.11 -0.46 -6.37
CA ASP A 281 -16.88 -0.02 -7.04
C ASP A 281 -15.88 0.38 -5.97
N VAL A 282 -14.75 -0.32 -5.94
CA VAL A 282 -13.68 -0.05 -5.00
C VAL A 282 -12.70 0.93 -5.64
N GLY A 283 -12.61 2.13 -5.09
CA GLY A 283 -11.66 3.12 -5.56
C GLY A 283 -10.22 2.81 -5.13
N ALA A 284 -9.26 3.40 -5.82
CA ALA A 284 -7.86 3.31 -5.42
C ALA A 284 -7.65 3.98 -4.06
N VAL A 285 -6.74 3.43 -3.26
CA VAL A 285 -6.31 4.07 -2.02
C VAL A 285 -5.16 5.03 -2.34
N CYS A 286 -5.26 6.28 -1.92
CA CYS A 286 -4.30 7.33 -2.22
C CYS A 286 -3.55 7.75 -0.96
N PHE A 287 -2.23 7.82 -1.06
CA PHE A 287 -1.31 8.23 0.01
C PHE A 287 -0.57 9.51 -0.39
N LEU A 288 -0.56 10.49 0.53
CA LEU A 288 0.09 11.78 0.31
C LEU A 288 1.07 12.14 1.44
#